data_e0d82d036b55643a6ecbd51597170fd1
#
_entry.id   e0d82d036b55643a6ecbd51597170fd1
#
_cell.length_a   1.000
_cell.length_b   1.000
_cell.length_c   1.000
_cell.angle_alpha   90.00
_cell.angle_beta   90.00
_cell.angle_gamma   90.00
#
_symmetry.space_group_name_H-M   'P 1'
#
loop_
_entity.id
_entity.type
_entity.pdbx_description
1 polymer ?
#
loop_
_entity_poly.entity_id
_entity_poly.type
_entity_poly.pdbx_seq_one_letter_code
_entity_poly.pdbx_strand_id
1 'polypeptide(L)'
;MASLAAGILSGCRSYEPKPIDWNKEASAGVTNEVRIASLDDAVTLALIGNRELNALRLKSANSAKAAKESGWWEDPELDFDLMRIVNPSEHPFLGGASIAFTIPLSGAPAIAAKADELYAQADIAEIKAAERDTGVEARLAAIRLASLRRRAALLSEYDSDERIVRARENAGKLHEAGEVSASELAGVQRQKHIRHHALMETEREIAETEIAFLRLLGLRPGTKIALTLPLRDSPSMPSGADDPLELVRHPKVQAALVRLGGTEKSLEAEIRRQYPDLKLGPTYANEEGLDRFGLVAGISIPLWNRNRKGIAEAEGTRDEARLAAIDAWRSLVCDAATAREHLSNLLMHPPVPANEREQADRLADAGELTPLDYLAVREQIFDLRLDELNWRRDVALAAAELERFKIDR
;
A
#
# COMPACT_ATOMS: atom_id res chain seq x y z
N MET A 1 44.06 19.18 -28.65
CA MET A 1 42.59 19.21 -28.74
C MET A 1 41.95 17.81 -28.62
N ALA A 2 42.46 16.77 -29.24
CA ALA A 2 41.88 15.42 -29.14
C ALA A 2 41.89 14.82 -27.69
N SER A 3 42.89 15.21 -26.87
CA SER A 3 43.02 14.69 -25.49
C SER A 3 42.01 15.29 -24.50
N LEU A 4 41.51 16.53 -24.72
CA LEU A 4 40.49 17.16 -23.90
C LEU A 4 39.09 16.58 -24.20
N ALA A 5 38.79 16.29 -25.48
CA ALA A 5 37.54 15.69 -25.89
C ALA A 5 37.36 14.25 -25.34
N ALA A 6 38.47 13.50 -25.23
CA ALA A 6 38.41 12.14 -24.64
C ALA A 6 38.15 12.15 -23.14
N GLY A 7 38.57 13.18 -22.40
CA GLY A 7 38.31 13.33 -20.96
C GLY A 7 36.86 13.69 -20.64
N ILE A 8 36.21 14.48 -21.50
CA ILE A 8 34.80 14.90 -21.29
C ILE A 8 33.81 13.73 -21.49
N LEU A 9 34.14 12.78 -22.37
CA LEU A 9 33.28 11.63 -22.68
C LEU A 9 33.42 10.45 -21.70
N SER A 10 34.47 10.43 -20.88
CA SER A 10 34.70 9.31 -19.92
C SER A 10 33.73 9.25 -18.76
N GLY A 11 32.95 10.31 -18.52
CA GLY A 11 31.87 10.35 -17.47
C GLY A 11 30.48 9.98 -17.96
N CYS A 12 30.27 9.85 -19.28
CA CYS A 12 28.95 9.54 -19.83
C CYS A 12 28.57 8.08 -19.60
N ARG A 13 27.42 7.83 -18.98
CA ARG A 13 26.86 6.47 -18.86
C ARG A 13 26.28 6.02 -20.17
N SER A 14 26.65 4.82 -20.64
CA SER A 14 26.01 4.19 -21.79
C SER A 14 24.66 3.59 -21.38
N TYR A 15 23.69 3.64 -22.29
CA TYR A 15 22.41 2.97 -22.11
C TYR A 15 22.58 1.46 -22.25
N GLU A 16 22.17 0.74 -21.20
CA GLU A 16 22.07 -0.73 -21.21
C GLU A 16 20.61 -1.13 -21.05
N PRO A 17 20.00 -1.81 -22.06
CA PRO A 17 18.64 -2.29 -21.95
C PRO A 17 18.57 -3.42 -20.92
N LYS A 18 17.52 -3.40 -20.07
CA LYS A 18 17.24 -4.45 -19.08
C LYS A 18 15.91 -5.12 -19.43
N PRO A 19 15.88 -6.05 -20.41
CA PRO A 19 14.66 -6.79 -20.74
C PRO A 19 14.26 -7.71 -19.60
N ILE A 20 12.95 -7.96 -19.48
CA ILE A 20 12.42 -8.90 -18.50
C ILE A 20 12.59 -10.32 -19.04
N ASP A 21 13.25 -11.17 -18.28
CA ASP A 21 13.31 -12.61 -18.55
C ASP A 21 12.07 -13.29 -17.95
N TRP A 22 11.03 -13.44 -18.76
CA TRP A 22 9.78 -14.04 -18.35
C TRP A 22 9.92 -15.51 -17.88
N ASN A 23 10.90 -16.28 -18.39
CA ASN A 23 11.14 -17.66 -17.96
C ASN A 23 11.70 -17.67 -16.53
N LYS A 24 12.63 -16.76 -16.23
CA LYS A 24 13.17 -16.58 -14.88
C LYS A 24 12.09 -16.11 -13.91
N GLU A 25 11.30 -15.09 -14.29
CA GLU A 25 10.17 -14.63 -13.50
C GLU A 25 9.11 -15.72 -13.33
N ALA A 26 8.88 -16.51 -14.38
CA ALA A 26 8.01 -17.65 -14.34
C ALA A 26 8.52 -18.77 -13.42
N SER A 27 9.79 -18.94 -13.16
CA SER A 27 10.38 -19.94 -12.27
C SER A 27 10.68 -19.41 -10.85
N ALA A 28 10.71 -18.10 -10.65
CA ALA A 28 10.98 -17.50 -9.35
C ALA A 28 9.83 -17.71 -8.35
N GLY A 29 10.12 -17.98 -7.08
CA GLY A 29 9.13 -18.05 -5.99
C GLY A 29 8.23 -19.29 -6.01
N VAL A 30 8.67 -20.41 -6.58
CA VAL A 30 7.94 -21.68 -6.50
C VAL A 30 8.14 -22.27 -5.09
N THR A 31 7.15 -22.06 -4.23
CA THR A 31 7.04 -22.73 -2.94
C THR A 31 5.82 -23.63 -2.97
N ASN A 32 5.98 -24.91 -2.60
CA ASN A 32 4.87 -25.84 -2.64
C ASN A 32 3.87 -25.63 -1.50
N GLU A 33 4.35 -25.24 -0.34
CA GLU A 33 3.53 -25.03 0.87
C GLU A 33 4.10 -23.91 1.72
N VAL A 34 3.23 -23.08 2.27
CA VAL A 34 3.55 -22.06 3.26
C VAL A 34 2.73 -22.31 4.51
N ARG A 35 3.40 -22.32 5.67
CA ARG A 35 2.77 -22.48 6.98
C ARG A 35 2.61 -21.14 7.67
N ILE A 36 1.39 -20.88 8.15
CA ILE A 36 1.01 -19.67 8.87
C ILE A 36 0.38 -20.13 10.20
N ALA A 37 1.15 -20.04 11.27
CA ALA A 37 0.73 -20.44 12.61
C ALA A 37 0.23 -19.25 13.44
N SER A 38 0.62 -18.04 13.06
CA SER A 38 0.24 -16.80 13.74
C SER A 38 -0.12 -15.69 12.75
N LEU A 39 -0.82 -14.66 13.21
CA LEU A 39 -1.07 -13.45 12.41
C LEU A 39 0.24 -12.73 12.05
N ASP A 40 1.25 -12.81 12.92
CA ASP A 40 2.54 -12.17 12.68
C ASP A 40 3.35 -12.88 11.59
N ASP A 41 3.17 -14.20 11.42
CA ASP A 41 3.74 -14.93 10.27
C ASP A 41 3.17 -14.41 8.95
N ALA A 42 1.85 -14.17 8.90
CA ALA A 42 1.20 -13.60 7.72
C ALA A 42 1.73 -12.19 7.41
N VAL A 43 1.89 -11.36 8.43
CA VAL A 43 2.47 -10.00 8.30
C VAL A 43 3.90 -10.09 7.78
N THR A 44 4.74 -10.93 8.38
CA THR A 44 6.15 -11.07 7.98
C THR A 44 6.28 -11.48 6.52
N LEU A 45 5.49 -12.47 6.09
CA LEU A 45 5.48 -12.93 4.70
C LEU A 45 5.02 -11.83 3.75
N ALA A 46 3.95 -11.08 4.10
CA ALA A 46 3.45 -9.99 3.29
C ALA A 46 4.48 -8.85 3.16
N LEU A 47 5.12 -8.44 4.25
CA LEU A 47 6.13 -7.39 4.24
C LEU A 47 7.37 -7.73 3.38
N ILE A 48 7.71 -9.02 3.29
CA ILE A 48 8.84 -9.49 2.47
C ILE A 48 8.40 -9.69 1.00
N GLY A 49 7.23 -10.32 0.79
CA GLY A 49 6.80 -10.80 -0.53
C GLY A 49 5.94 -9.82 -1.32
N ASN A 50 5.27 -8.85 -0.68
CA ASN A 50 4.34 -7.95 -1.36
C ASN A 50 5.04 -7.14 -2.45
N ARG A 51 4.57 -7.30 -3.69
CA ARG A 51 5.20 -6.69 -4.87
C ARG A 51 4.98 -5.17 -4.93
N GLU A 52 3.83 -4.70 -4.49
CA GLU A 52 3.51 -3.26 -4.48
C GLU A 52 4.38 -2.53 -3.46
N LEU A 53 4.55 -3.10 -2.26
CA LEU A 53 5.45 -2.58 -1.25
C LEU A 53 6.92 -2.58 -1.71
N ASN A 54 7.37 -3.63 -2.39
CA ASN A 54 8.72 -3.71 -2.94
C ASN A 54 8.94 -2.67 -4.06
N ALA A 55 7.92 -2.39 -4.88
CA ALA A 55 7.96 -1.32 -5.88
C ALA A 55 8.08 0.08 -5.23
N LEU A 56 7.34 0.33 -4.14
CA LEU A 56 7.45 1.57 -3.36
C LEU A 56 8.84 1.72 -2.73
N ARG A 57 9.41 0.67 -2.17
CA ARG A 57 10.79 0.67 -1.63
C ARG A 57 11.82 1.01 -2.70
N LEU A 58 11.67 0.43 -3.91
CA LEU A 58 12.55 0.73 -5.04
C LEU A 58 12.40 2.19 -5.50
N LYS A 59 11.16 2.69 -5.59
CA LYS A 59 10.89 4.10 -5.92
C LYS A 59 11.56 5.05 -4.93
N SER A 60 11.39 4.83 -3.63
CA SER A 60 12.01 5.64 -2.59
C SER A 60 13.54 5.58 -2.62
N ALA A 61 14.13 4.40 -2.86
CA ALA A 61 15.58 4.26 -3.02
C ALA A 61 16.12 5.07 -4.22
N ASN A 62 15.33 5.12 -5.31
CA ASN A 62 15.69 5.93 -6.49
C ASN A 62 15.50 7.43 -6.21
N SER A 63 14.43 7.84 -5.51
CA SER A 63 14.20 9.21 -5.07
C SER A 63 15.35 9.71 -4.17
N ALA A 64 15.80 8.89 -3.22
CA ALA A 64 16.91 9.21 -2.35
C ALA A 64 18.26 9.32 -3.11
N LYS A 65 18.46 8.54 -4.18
CA LYS A 65 19.63 8.70 -5.06
C LYS A 65 19.54 9.98 -5.87
N ALA A 66 18.37 10.28 -6.43
CA ALA A 66 18.17 11.51 -7.21
C ALA A 66 18.39 12.75 -6.34
N ALA A 67 17.91 12.76 -5.10
CA ALA A 67 18.11 13.87 -4.17
C ALA A 67 19.61 14.13 -3.84
N LYS A 68 20.45 13.08 -3.82
CA LYS A 68 21.90 13.23 -3.64
C LYS A 68 22.62 13.87 -4.82
N GLU A 69 22.02 13.72 -6.00
CA GLU A 69 22.56 14.27 -7.24
C GLU A 69 21.92 15.62 -7.60
N SER A 70 21.12 16.20 -6.72
CA SER A 70 20.52 17.52 -6.90
C SER A 70 21.36 18.63 -6.30
N GLY A 71 21.10 19.87 -6.71
CA GLY A 71 21.78 21.07 -6.17
C GLY A 71 23.10 21.43 -6.83
N TRP A 72 23.50 20.73 -7.88
CA TRP A 72 24.65 21.10 -8.66
C TRP A 72 24.40 22.40 -9.45
N TRP A 73 25.45 23.13 -9.71
CA TRP A 73 25.42 24.28 -10.61
C TRP A 73 25.23 23.81 -12.05
N GLU A 74 24.76 24.70 -12.89
CA GLU A 74 24.69 24.44 -14.34
C GLU A 74 26.09 24.18 -14.92
N ASP A 75 26.12 23.29 -15.90
CA ASP A 75 27.37 23.00 -16.60
C ASP A 75 27.92 24.26 -17.30
N PRO A 76 29.26 24.46 -17.40
CA PRO A 76 29.82 25.58 -18.08
C PRO A 76 29.46 25.56 -19.57
N GLU A 77 29.04 26.70 -20.09
CA GLU A 77 28.79 26.91 -21.52
C GLU A 77 30.12 27.16 -22.25
N LEU A 78 30.30 26.47 -23.35
CA LEU A 78 31.48 26.70 -24.26
C LEU A 78 30.95 27.27 -25.56
N ASP A 79 31.26 28.53 -25.80
CA ASP A 79 30.85 29.26 -27.00
C ASP A 79 32.03 29.40 -27.98
N PHE A 80 31.72 29.26 -29.25
CA PHE A 80 32.66 29.50 -30.36
C PHE A 80 32.05 30.49 -31.31
N ASP A 81 32.80 31.58 -31.58
CA ASP A 81 32.42 32.58 -32.55
C ASP A 81 33.35 32.47 -33.78
N LEU A 82 32.76 32.37 -34.95
CA LEU A 82 33.50 32.47 -36.21
C LEU A 82 32.74 33.42 -37.13
N MET A 83 33.37 34.54 -37.40
CA MET A 83 32.83 35.56 -38.29
C MET A 83 33.76 35.78 -39.50
N ARG A 84 33.16 36.12 -40.62
CA ARG A 84 33.89 36.51 -41.83
C ARG A 84 33.66 37.99 -42.12
N ILE A 85 34.74 38.72 -42.28
CA ILE A 85 34.70 40.11 -42.74
C ILE A 85 34.40 40.14 -44.25
N VAL A 86 33.36 40.87 -44.64
CA VAL A 86 32.81 40.91 -45.98
C VAL A 86 33.63 41.97 -46.83
N ASN A 87 34.20 42.97 -46.16
CA ASN A 87 35.03 43.95 -46.80
C ASN A 87 36.46 43.42 -47.02
N PRO A 88 37.22 43.94 -48.04
CA PRO A 88 38.59 43.53 -48.23
C PRO A 88 39.43 43.77 -46.96
N SER A 89 40.00 42.71 -46.42
CA SER A 89 40.84 42.71 -45.22
C SER A 89 41.96 41.69 -45.43
N GLU A 90 43.19 41.97 -44.91
CA GLU A 90 44.28 41.00 -44.89
C GLU A 90 43.93 39.75 -44.01
N HIS A 91 43.07 39.94 -43.03
CA HIS A 91 42.61 38.87 -42.15
C HIS A 91 41.06 38.72 -42.20
N PRO A 92 40.53 37.99 -43.20
CA PRO A 92 39.09 37.95 -43.47
C PRO A 92 38.26 37.15 -42.42
N PHE A 93 38.90 36.48 -41.46
CA PHE A 93 38.22 35.69 -40.44
C PHE A 93 38.49 36.22 -39.02
N LEU A 94 37.44 36.36 -38.23
CA LEU A 94 37.51 36.63 -36.81
C LEU A 94 37.07 35.35 -36.11
N GLY A 95 37.81 34.90 -35.12
CA GLY A 95 37.47 33.72 -34.34
C GLY A 95 37.57 33.98 -32.85
N GLY A 96 36.67 33.45 -32.10
CA GLY A 96 36.65 33.55 -30.66
C GLY A 96 36.23 32.23 -30.01
N ALA A 97 36.57 32.07 -28.74
CA ALA A 97 36.09 31.03 -27.88
C ALA A 97 35.93 31.57 -26.46
N SER A 98 34.83 31.23 -25.78
CA SER A 98 34.64 31.57 -24.39
C SER A 98 34.12 30.37 -23.59
N ILE A 99 34.47 30.30 -22.30
CA ILE A 99 33.87 29.38 -21.33
C ILE A 99 33.19 30.24 -20.30
N ALA A 100 31.87 30.06 -20.12
CA ALA A 100 31.11 30.81 -19.14
C ALA A 100 30.58 29.86 -18.02
N PHE A 101 30.88 30.24 -16.80
CA PHE A 101 30.34 29.57 -15.60
C PHE A 101 29.17 30.39 -15.08
N THR A 102 27.99 29.75 -14.88
CA THR A 102 26.84 30.37 -14.25
C THR A 102 26.93 30.16 -12.74
N ILE A 103 27.13 31.23 -11.99
CA ILE A 103 27.22 31.24 -10.53
C ILE A 103 25.88 31.72 -9.99
N PRO A 104 25.05 30.86 -9.36
CA PRO A 104 23.77 31.24 -8.81
C PRO A 104 23.95 32.02 -7.50
N LEU A 105 23.94 33.34 -7.56
CA LEU A 105 24.12 34.22 -6.40
C LEU A 105 22.95 34.08 -5.40
N SER A 106 21.81 33.59 -5.86
CA SER A 106 20.60 33.35 -5.08
C SER A 106 20.74 32.21 -4.06
N GLY A 107 21.66 31.24 -4.30
CA GLY A 107 21.72 29.99 -3.55
C GLY A 107 20.50 29.07 -3.77
N ALA A 108 19.65 29.35 -4.75
CA ALA A 108 18.45 28.58 -5.07
C ALA A 108 18.72 27.07 -5.29
N PRO A 109 19.77 26.63 -6.00
CA PRO A 109 20.08 25.21 -6.18
C PRO A 109 20.28 24.46 -4.86
N ALA A 110 20.98 25.06 -3.90
CA ALA A 110 21.21 24.43 -2.60
C ALA A 110 19.93 24.29 -1.77
N ILE A 111 18.97 25.23 -1.92
CA ILE A 111 17.66 25.16 -1.27
C ILE A 111 16.77 24.12 -1.96
N ALA A 112 16.80 24.06 -3.30
CA ALA A 112 16.10 23.05 -4.08
C ALA A 112 16.58 21.63 -3.71
N ALA A 113 17.88 21.42 -3.53
CA ALA A 113 18.42 20.15 -3.05
C ALA A 113 17.86 19.75 -1.67
N LYS A 114 17.68 20.70 -0.76
CA LYS A 114 17.02 20.42 0.53
C LYS A 114 15.55 20.05 0.38
N ALA A 115 14.85 20.63 -0.62
CA ALA A 115 13.48 20.24 -0.93
C ALA A 115 13.45 18.78 -1.42
N ASP A 116 14.35 18.39 -2.33
CA ASP A 116 14.47 17.03 -2.85
C ASP A 116 14.82 16.02 -1.75
N GLU A 117 15.67 16.41 -0.81
CA GLU A 117 15.99 15.59 0.37
C GLU A 117 14.74 15.37 1.24
N LEU A 118 13.93 16.39 1.49
CA LEU A 118 12.67 16.27 2.24
C LEU A 118 11.65 15.41 1.49
N TYR A 119 11.54 15.52 0.17
CA TYR A 119 10.68 14.63 -0.62
C TYR A 119 11.14 13.17 -0.52
N ALA A 120 12.43 12.90 -0.57
CA ALA A 120 12.95 11.56 -0.36
C ALA A 120 12.66 11.02 1.06
N GLN A 121 12.72 11.89 2.09
CA GLN A 121 12.33 11.53 3.45
C GLN A 121 10.82 11.28 3.56
N ALA A 122 9.98 12.03 2.85
CA ALA A 122 8.54 11.80 2.78
C ALA A 122 8.23 10.43 2.17
N ASP A 123 8.92 10.06 1.08
CA ASP A 123 8.79 8.73 0.46
C ASP A 123 9.15 7.60 1.44
N ILE A 124 10.16 7.78 2.30
CA ILE A 124 10.49 6.80 3.36
C ILE A 124 9.38 6.70 4.40
N ALA A 125 8.77 7.81 4.79
CA ALA A 125 7.65 7.81 5.71
C ALA A 125 6.39 7.17 5.09
N GLU A 126 6.16 7.36 3.80
CA GLU A 126 5.10 6.67 3.05
C GLU A 126 5.29 5.15 3.02
N ILE A 127 6.53 4.65 2.90
CA ILE A 127 6.80 3.21 2.99
C ILE A 127 6.39 2.68 4.37
N LYS A 128 6.70 3.38 5.47
CA LYS A 128 6.29 2.95 6.81
C LYS A 128 4.77 2.87 6.96
N ALA A 129 4.04 3.81 6.36
CA ALA A 129 2.59 3.77 6.32
C ALA A 129 2.09 2.57 5.49
N ALA A 130 2.66 2.34 4.30
CA ALA A 130 2.32 1.21 3.43
C ALA A 130 2.67 -0.15 4.05
N GLU A 131 3.77 -0.26 4.79
CA GLU A 131 4.14 -1.46 5.55
C GLU A 131 3.10 -1.79 6.61
N ARG A 132 2.62 -0.77 7.34
CA ARG A 132 1.55 -0.94 8.32
C ARG A 132 0.25 -1.38 7.68
N ASP A 133 -0.18 -0.73 6.61
CA ASP A 133 -1.39 -1.08 5.88
C ASP A 133 -1.30 -2.51 5.32
N THR A 134 -0.20 -2.88 4.68
CA THR A 134 0.05 -4.24 4.19
C THR A 134 0.01 -5.27 5.32
N GLY A 135 0.57 -4.94 6.48
CA GLY A 135 0.54 -5.80 7.67
C GLY A 135 -0.88 -6.03 8.19
N VAL A 136 -1.71 -4.98 8.26
CA VAL A 136 -3.12 -5.10 8.65
C VAL A 136 -3.91 -5.91 7.63
N GLU A 137 -3.74 -5.64 6.33
CA GLU A 137 -4.40 -6.41 5.27
C GLU A 137 -4.05 -7.90 5.31
N ALA A 138 -2.79 -8.24 5.63
CA ALA A 138 -2.38 -9.63 5.78
C ALA A 138 -3.08 -10.30 6.97
N ARG A 139 -3.24 -9.60 8.10
CA ARG A 139 -4.00 -10.10 9.26
C ARG A 139 -5.47 -10.31 8.91
N LEU A 140 -6.10 -9.33 8.26
CA LEU A 140 -7.49 -9.40 7.84
C LEU A 140 -7.74 -10.56 6.87
N ALA A 141 -6.88 -10.74 5.88
CA ALA A 141 -6.97 -11.83 4.91
C ALA A 141 -6.80 -13.20 5.59
N ALA A 142 -5.85 -13.34 6.51
CA ALA A 142 -5.65 -14.57 7.28
C ALA A 142 -6.86 -14.92 8.15
N ILE A 143 -7.45 -13.94 8.86
CA ILE A 143 -8.66 -14.12 9.69
C ILE A 143 -9.85 -14.53 8.82
N ARG A 144 -10.06 -13.87 7.66
CA ARG A 144 -11.13 -14.22 6.72
C ARG A 144 -10.99 -15.66 6.22
N LEU A 145 -9.81 -16.05 5.78
CA LEU A 145 -9.55 -17.40 5.30
C LEU A 145 -9.76 -18.45 6.39
N ALA A 146 -9.27 -18.20 7.63
CA ALA A 146 -9.47 -19.10 8.76
C ALA A 146 -10.96 -19.27 9.10
N SER A 147 -11.73 -18.19 9.11
CA SER A 147 -13.16 -18.22 9.40
C SER A 147 -13.96 -18.95 8.31
N LEU A 148 -13.64 -18.73 7.04
CA LEU A 148 -14.28 -19.43 5.91
C LEU A 148 -14.02 -20.95 5.97
N ARG A 149 -12.78 -21.36 6.24
CA ARG A 149 -12.44 -22.79 6.42
C ARG A 149 -13.18 -23.39 7.61
N ARG A 150 -13.33 -22.65 8.71
CA ARG A 150 -14.11 -23.10 9.86
C ARG A 150 -15.61 -23.21 9.55
N ARG A 151 -16.14 -22.25 8.76
CA ARG A 151 -17.53 -22.29 8.28
C ARG A 151 -17.78 -23.51 7.40
N ALA A 152 -16.90 -23.79 6.44
CA ALA A 152 -17.00 -24.99 5.61
C ALA A 152 -16.94 -26.27 6.42
N ALA A 153 -16.05 -26.33 7.42
CA ALA A 153 -15.98 -27.47 8.34
C ALA A 153 -17.27 -27.66 9.14
N LEU A 154 -17.90 -26.59 9.67
CA LEU A 154 -19.19 -26.66 10.37
C LEU A 154 -20.31 -27.14 9.46
N LEU A 155 -20.39 -26.65 8.22
CA LEU A 155 -21.39 -27.06 7.24
C LEU A 155 -21.23 -28.55 6.88
N SER A 156 -20.00 -29.00 6.68
CA SER A 156 -19.67 -30.39 6.39
C SER A 156 -19.96 -31.31 7.58
N GLU A 157 -19.60 -30.89 8.81
CA GLU A 157 -19.91 -31.62 10.06
C GLU A 157 -21.41 -31.82 10.23
N TYR A 158 -22.22 -30.77 10.00
CA TYR A 158 -23.66 -30.82 10.09
C TYR A 158 -24.29 -31.79 9.09
N ASP A 159 -23.85 -31.76 7.81
CA ASP A 159 -24.40 -32.65 6.78
C ASP A 159 -23.98 -34.11 6.96
N SER A 160 -22.83 -34.38 7.57
CA SER A 160 -22.29 -35.71 7.84
C SER A 160 -22.65 -36.27 9.22
N ASP A 161 -23.34 -35.50 10.09
CA ASP A 161 -23.78 -35.96 11.43
C ASP A 161 -24.73 -37.12 11.28
N GLU A 162 -24.34 -38.31 11.75
CA GLU A 162 -25.13 -39.55 11.64
C GLU A 162 -26.53 -39.43 12.21
N ARG A 163 -26.73 -38.66 13.29
CA ARG A 163 -28.04 -38.46 13.90
C ARG A 163 -28.96 -37.66 13.00
N ILE A 164 -28.43 -36.62 12.38
CA ILE A 164 -29.15 -35.79 11.39
C ILE A 164 -29.52 -36.62 10.17
N VAL A 165 -28.60 -37.44 9.67
CA VAL A 165 -28.84 -38.34 8.53
C VAL A 165 -29.95 -39.33 8.87
N ARG A 166 -29.86 -40.00 10.03
CA ARG A 166 -30.91 -40.96 10.50
C ARG A 166 -32.27 -40.27 10.71
N ALA A 167 -32.29 -39.05 11.27
CA ALA A 167 -33.55 -38.32 11.46
C ALA A 167 -34.20 -37.96 10.11
N ARG A 168 -33.40 -37.56 9.11
CA ARG A 168 -33.87 -37.31 7.74
C ARG A 168 -34.45 -38.58 7.07
N GLU A 169 -33.77 -39.72 7.23
CA GLU A 169 -34.25 -41.01 6.73
C GLU A 169 -35.55 -41.45 7.42
N ASN A 170 -35.63 -41.29 8.74
CA ASN A 170 -36.82 -41.61 9.50
C ASN A 170 -38.01 -40.69 9.11
N ALA A 171 -37.79 -39.40 8.87
CA ALA A 171 -38.80 -38.50 8.35
C ALA A 171 -39.36 -38.98 6.98
N GLY A 172 -38.50 -39.55 6.11
CA GLY A 172 -38.90 -40.15 4.85
C GLY A 172 -39.80 -41.40 5.07
N LYS A 173 -39.39 -42.31 5.97
CA LYS A 173 -40.19 -43.51 6.31
C LYS A 173 -41.54 -43.15 6.92
N LEU A 174 -41.62 -42.16 7.81
CA LEU A 174 -42.86 -41.66 8.40
C LEU A 174 -43.78 -41.05 7.34
N HIS A 175 -43.24 -40.42 6.34
CA HIS A 175 -44.03 -39.94 5.19
C HIS A 175 -44.61 -41.08 4.38
N GLU A 176 -43.82 -42.12 4.09
CA GLU A 176 -44.33 -43.35 3.44
C GLU A 176 -45.44 -44.05 4.24
N ALA A 177 -45.39 -43.97 5.57
CA ALA A 177 -46.42 -44.47 6.48
C ALA A 177 -47.64 -43.53 6.60
N GLY A 178 -47.61 -42.34 6.01
CA GLY A 178 -48.67 -41.33 6.05
C GLY A 178 -48.71 -40.49 7.35
N GLU A 179 -47.67 -40.58 8.21
CA GLU A 179 -47.60 -39.88 9.49
C GLU A 179 -46.98 -38.47 9.32
N VAL A 180 -46.23 -38.22 8.24
CA VAL A 180 -45.62 -36.93 7.89
C VAL A 180 -46.15 -36.46 6.55
N SER A 181 -46.56 -35.21 6.47
CA SER A 181 -47.09 -34.61 5.25
C SER A 181 -45.99 -34.39 4.18
N ALA A 182 -46.40 -34.35 2.91
CA ALA A 182 -45.49 -34.02 1.81
C ALA A 182 -44.85 -32.64 1.94
N SER A 183 -45.56 -31.69 2.57
CA SER A 183 -45.04 -30.32 2.81
C SER A 183 -43.92 -30.31 3.88
N GLU A 184 -44.04 -31.10 4.93
CA GLU A 184 -43.02 -31.23 5.96
C GLU A 184 -41.74 -31.91 5.41
N LEU A 185 -41.90 -33.03 4.67
CA LEU A 185 -40.76 -33.68 4.01
C LEU A 185 -40.08 -32.78 3.02
N ALA A 186 -40.84 -32.02 2.21
CA ALA A 186 -40.28 -31.04 1.29
C ALA A 186 -39.52 -29.92 2.03
N GLY A 187 -39.97 -29.56 3.26
CA GLY A 187 -39.25 -28.64 4.15
C GLY A 187 -37.84 -29.16 4.51
N VAL A 188 -37.76 -30.42 4.96
CA VAL A 188 -36.50 -31.09 5.30
C VAL A 188 -35.56 -31.16 4.11
N GLN A 189 -36.08 -31.55 2.93
CA GLN A 189 -35.29 -31.63 1.70
C GLN A 189 -34.77 -30.26 1.29
N ARG A 190 -35.61 -29.22 1.38
CA ARG A 190 -35.20 -27.83 1.06
C ARG A 190 -34.07 -27.36 1.98
N GLN A 191 -34.14 -27.61 3.29
CA GLN A 191 -33.07 -27.25 4.21
C GLN A 191 -31.75 -27.95 3.89
N LYS A 192 -31.79 -29.23 3.54
CA LYS A 192 -30.61 -29.96 3.06
C LYS A 192 -29.98 -29.26 1.82
N HIS A 193 -30.80 -28.88 0.85
CA HIS A 193 -30.32 -28.18 -0.35
C HIS A 193 -29.75 -26.81 -0.02
N ILE A 194 -30.34 -26.03 0.87
CA ILE A 194 -29.83 -24.72 1.32
C ILE A 194 -28.45 -24.90 1.96
N ARG A 195 -28.27 -25.89 2.85
CA ARG A 195 -26.98 -26.15 3.51
C ARG A 195 -25.89 -26.62 2.52
N HIS A 196 -26.26 -27.50 1.60
CA HIS A 196 -25.35 -27.94 0.55
C HIS A 196 -24.91 -26.77 -0.33
N HIS A 197 -25.86 -25.91 -0.76
CA HIS A 197 -25.54 -24.72 -1.54
C HIS A 197 -24.63 -23.76 -0.75
N ALA A 198 -24.89 -23.55 0.55
CA ALA A 198 -24.06 -22.72 1.41
C ALA A 198 -22.63 -23.27 1.54
N LEU A 199 -22.45 -24.61 1.55
CA LEU A 199 -21.12 -25.22 1.54
C LEU A 199 -20.38 -24.95 0.22
N MET A 200 -21.02 -25.20 -0.92
CA MET A 200 -20.42 -24.93 -2.24
C MET A 200 -20.03 -23.47 -2.42
N GLU A 201 -20.88 -22.55 -1.96
CA GLU A 201 -20.59 -21.11 -1.99
C GLU A 201 -19.39 -20.75 -1.07
N THR A 202 -19.34 -21.33 0.12
CA THR A 202 -18.21 -21.13 1.05
C THR A 202 -16.90 -21.68 0.48
N GLU A 203 -16.93 -22.83 -0.21
CA GLU A 203 -15.74 -23.38 -0.89
C GLU A 203 -15.26 -22.48 -2.03
N ARG A 204 -16.19 -21.87 -2.79
CA ARG A 204 -15.85 -20.89 -3.82
C ARG A 204 -15.19 -19.64 -3.17
N GLU A 205 -15.77 -19.10 -2.08
CA GLU A 205 -15.20 -17.96 -1.35
C GLU A 205 -13.82 -18.28 -0.79
N ILE A 206 -13.57 -19.52 -0.32
CA ILE A 206 -12.26 -19.97 0.14
C ILE A 206 -11.24 -19.86 -1.01
N ALA A 207 -11.58 -20.42 -2.19
CA ALA A 207 -10.68 -20.41 -3.33
C ALA A 207 -10.33 -18.98 -3.80
N GLU A 208 -11.32 -18.08 -3.84
CA GLU A 208 -11.12 -16.68 -4.18
C GLU A 208 -10.25 -15.96 -3.13
N THR A 209 -10.54 -16.18 -1.85
CA THR A 209 -9.78 -15.57 -0.73
C THR A 209 -8.35 -16.10 -0.68
N GLU A 210 -8.11 -17.38 -0.96
CA GLU A 210 -6.76 -17.97 -1.05
C GLU A 210 -5.94 -17.31 -2.16
N ILE A 211 -6.52 -17.12 -3.34
CA ILE A 211 -5.84 -16.47 -4.46
C ILE A 211 -5.49 -15.01 -4.12
N ALA A 212 -6.44 -14.28 -3.53
CA ALA A 212 -6.21 -12.89 -3.09
C ALA A 212 -5.12 -12.82 -2.01
N PHE A 213 -5.13 -13.74 -1.05
CA PHE A 213 -4.13 -13.80 0.02
C PHE A 213 -2.74 -14.17 -0.53
N LEU A 214 -2.63 -15.15 -1.43
CA LEU A 214 -1.38 -15.48 -2.10
C LEU A 214 -0.80 -14.29 -2.87
N ARG A 215 -1.65 -13.51 -3.55
CA ARG A 215 -1.24 -12.27 -4.21
C ARG A 215 -0.67 -11.25 -3.22
N LEU A 216 -1.34 -11.05 -2.07
CA LEU A 216 -0.89 -10.15 -1.02
C LEU A 216 0.47 -10.57 -0.45
N LEU A 217 0.68 -11.88 -0.27
CA LEU A 217 1.94 -12.46 0.18
C LEU A 217 3.04 -12.48 -0.93
N GLY A 218 2.72 -12.08 -2.16
CA GLY A 218 3.64 -12.15 -3.30
C GLY A 218 3.94 -13.57 -3.76
N LEU A 219 3.11 -14.55 -3.37
CA LEU A 219 3.23 -15.95 -3.71
C LEU A 219 2.44 -16.29 -4.98
N ARG A 220 2.71 -17.45 -5.56
CA ARG A 220 2.06 -17.91 -6.78
C ARG A 220 0.71 -18.57 -6.50
N PRO A 221 -0.24 -18.44 -7.44
CA PRO A 221 -1.43 -19.30 -7.45
C PRO A 221 -1.03 -20.77 -7.44
N GLY A 222 -1.69 -21.57 -6.59
CA GLY A 222 -1.40 -23.00 -6.42
C GLY A 222 -0.44 -23.33 -5.26
N THR A 223 0.18 -22.35 -4.62
CA THR A 223 0.88 -22.58 -3.34
C THR A 223 -0.13 -22.97 -2.27
N LYS A 224 0.10 -24.09 -1.58
CA LYS A 224 -0.77 -24.52 -0.48
C LYS A 224 -0.53 -23.67 0.76
N ILE A 225 -1.60 -23.17 1.37
CA ILE A 225 -1.55 -22.41 2.63
C ILE A 225 -2.00 -23.33 3.77
N ALA A 226 -1.06 -23.79 4.58
CA ALA A 226 -1.34 -24.45 5.84
C ALA A 226 -1.57 -23.37 6.93
N LEU A 227 -2.84 -23.09 7.22
CA LEU A 227 -3.26 -22.07 8.18
C LEU A 227 -3.75 -22.73 9.47
N THR A 228 -3.12 -22.42 10.60
CA THR A 228 -3.46 -22.96 11.92
C THR A 228 -3.71 -21.81 12.92
N LEU A 229 -4.69 -20.96 12.62
CA LEU A 229 -5.02 -19.82 13.47
C LEU A 229 -6.18 -20.17 14.41
N PRO A 230 -5.99 -20.11 15.74
CA PRO A 230 -7.13 -20.10 16.66
C PRO A 230 -7.82 -18.73 16.59
N LEU A 231 -9.09 -18.69 16.23
CA LEU A 231 -9.92 -17.50 16.45
C LEU A 231 -10.10 -17.36 17.96
N ARG A 232 -9.47 -16.33 18.55
CA ARG A 232 -9.55 -16.09 20.01
C ARG A 232 -10.96 -15.74 20.45
N ASP A 233 -11.36 -16.24 21.61
CA ASP A 233 -12.71 -16.12 22.13
C ASP A 233 -13.08 -14.70 22.61
N SER A 234 -12.11 -13.85 22.89
CA SER A 234 -12.34 -12.45 23.29
C SER A 234 -11.07 -11.61 23.07
N PRO A 235 -10.98 -10.83 22.02
CA PRO A 235 -9.97 -9.78 21.96
C PRO A 235 -10.35 -8.69 22.98
N SER A 236 -9.40 -8.32 23.83
CA SER A 236 -9.51 -7.11 24.62
C SER A 236 -9.45 -5.88 23.70
N MET A 237 -10.20 -4.82 24.03
CA MET A 237 -10.01 -3.53 23.34
C MET A 237 -8.53 -3.17 23.34
N PRO A 238 -7.90 -3.03 22.17
CA PRO A 238 -6.52 -2.58 22.11
C PRO A 238 -6.45 -1.18 22.71
N SER A 239 -5.53 -0.97 23.64
CA SER A 239 -5.21 0.39 24.11
C SER A 239 -4.55 1.15 22.97
N GLY A 240 -5.27 1.99 22.29
CA GLY A 240 -4.78 2.78 21.16
C GLY A 240 -5.18 4.23 21.31
N ALA A 241 -4.48 5.12 20.65
CA ALA A 241 -4.58 6.57 20.73
C ALA A 241 -6.01 7.08 20.93
N ASP A 242 -6.35 7.36 22.20
CA ASP A 242 -7.63 8.00 22.55
C ASP A 242 -7.58 9.49 22.26
N ASP A 243 -6.36 10.05 22.22
CA ASP A 243 -6.12 11.44 21.89
C ASP A 243 -5.89 11.60 20.37
N PRO A 244 -6.77 12.35 19.66
CA PRO A 244 -6.58 12.66 18.25
C PRO A 244 -5.20 13.28 17.93
N LEU A 245 -4.59 13.99 18.89
CA LEU A 245 -3.27 14.60 18.71
C LEU A 245 -2.14 13.57 18.66
N GLU A 246 -2.29 12.40 19.28
CA GLU A 246 -1.31 11.34 19.13
C GLU A 246 -1.23 10.84 17.68
N LEU A 247 -2.34 10.83 16.92
CA LEU A 247 -2.40 10.42 15.53
C LEU A 247 -1.58 11.33 14.59
N VAL A 248 -1.15 12.52 15.05
CA VAL A 248 -0.18 13.33 14.30
C VAL A 248 1.14 12.59 14.11
N ARG A 249 1.51 11.67 15.04
CA ARG A 249 2.74 10.85 14.94
C ARG A 249 2.59 9.65 14.00
N HIS A 250 1.39 9.39 13.48
CA HIS A 250 1.16 8.28 12.57
C HIS A 250 1.97 8.46 11.27
N PRO A 251 2.61 7.40 10.72
CA PRO A 251 3.47 7.49 9.54
C PRO A 251 2.81 8.18 8.34
N LYS A 252 1.52 7.96 8.09
CA LYS A 252 0.75 8.60 7.03
C LYS A 252 0.71 10.12 7.17
N VAL A 253 0.49 10.62 8.39
CA VAL A 253 0.47 12.07 8.68
C VAL A 253 1.88 12.63 8.63
N GLN A 254 2.86 11.91 9.18
CA GLN A 254 4.26 12.31 9.13
C GLN A 254 4.79 12.43 7.70
N ALA A 255 4.42 11.50 6.81
CA ALA A 255 4.76 11.59 5.39
C ALA A 255 4.21 12.88 4.75
N ALA A 256 2.96 13.22 5.02
CA ALA A 256 2.33 14.43 4.51
C ALA A 256 2.98 15.71 5.08
N LEU A 257 3.34 15.73 6.38
CA LEU A 257 4.04 16.87 7.00
C LEU A 257 5.45 17.06 6.46
N VAL A 258 6.22 15.99 6.25
CA VAL A 258 7.56 16.07 5.65
C VAL A 258 7.45 16.54 4.19
N ARG A 259 6.44 16.07 3.44
CA ARG A 259 6.18 16.54 2.08
C ARG A 259 5.82 18.03 2.04
N LEU A 260 5.01 18.52 2.99
CA LEU A 260 4.75 19.94 3.16
C LEU A 260 6.06 20.72 3.42
N GLY A 261 6.95 20.20 4.26
CA GLY A 261 8.28 20.79 4.45
C GLY A 261 9.10 20.88 3.16
N GLY A 262 8.98 19.88 2.28
CA GLY A 262 9.58 19.90 0.94
C GLY A 262 9.01 21.01 0.05
N THR A 263 7.68 21.18 0.02
CA THR A 263 7.04 22.25 -0.76
C THR A 263 7.38 23.65 -0.24
N GLU A 264 7.53 23.83 1.08
CA GLU A 264 8.02 25.09 1.66
C GLU A 264 9.44 25.41 1.19
N LYS A 265 10.33 24.41 1.11
CA LYS A 265 11.69 24.60 0.58
C LYS A 265 11.69 24.86 -0.92
N SER A 266 10.79 24.23 -1.67
CA SER A 266 10.61 24.51 -3.11
C SER A 266 10.15 25.95 -3.32
N LEU A 267 9.21 26.43 -2.55
CA LEU A 267 8.77 27.83 -2.61
C LEU A 267 9.92 28.79 -2.27
N GLU A 268 10.70 28.50 -1.20
CA GLU A 268 11.89 29.28 -0.87
C GLU A 268 12.87 29.34 -2.02
N ALA A 269 13.11 28.24 -2.73
CA ALA A 269 13.98 28.19 -3.90
C ALA A 269 13.44 29.06 -5.03
N GLU A 270 12.12 29.00 -5.33
CA GLU A 270 11.48 29.84 -6.35
C GLU A 270 11.57 31.34 -6.02
N ILE A 271 11.39 31.70 -4.74
CA ILE A 271 11.57 33.08 -4.28
C ILE A 271 13.02 33.53 -4.46
N ARG A 272 13.99 32.65 -4.19
CA ARG A 272 15.41 32.97 -4.38
C ARG A 272 15.78 33.14 -5.85
N ARG A 273 15.12 32.47 -6.80
CA ARG A 273 15.31 32.65 -8.25
C ARG A 273 14.96 34.06 -8.76
N GLN A 274 14.43 34.94 -7.93
CA GLN A 274 14.29 36.37 -8.25
C GLN A 274 15.64 37.11 -8.30
N TYR A 275 16.66 36.56 -7.65
CA TYR A 275 17.99 37.16 -7.67
C TYR A 275 18.74 36.75 -8.93
N PRO A 276 19.56 37.65 -9.48
CA PRO A 276 20.30 37.40 -10.71
C PRO A 276 21.39 36.36 -10.55
N ASP A 277 21.71 35.66 -11.64
CA ASP A 277 22.87 34.80 -11.73
C ASP A 277 24.05 35.58 -12.34
N LEU A 278 25.24 35.26 -11.87
CA LEU A 278 26.49 35.84 -12.39
C LEU A 278 27.13 34.85 -13.38
N LYS A 279 27.23 35.26 -14.65
CA LYS A 279 28.04 34.54 -15.65
C LYS A 279 29.43 35.10 -15.62
N LEU A 280 30.45 34.26 -15.47
CA LEU A 280 31.86 34.65 -15.43
C LEU A 280 32.72 33.61 -16.15
N GLY A 281 33.67 34.08 -17.01
CA GLY A 281 34.57 33.14 -17.64
C GLY A 281 35.63 33.76 -18.50
N PRO A 282 36.70 33.02 -18.87
CA PRO A 282 37.73 33.47 -19.79
C PRO A 282 37.19 33.48 -21.21
N THR A 283 37.68 34.46 -21.99
CA THR A 283 37.42 34.55 -23.43
C THR A 283 38.74 34.74 -24.18
N TYR A 284 38.80 34.15 -25.35
CA TYR A 284 39.84 34.33 -26.33
C TYR A 284 39.22 34.82 -27.63
N ALA A 285 39.81 35.81 -28.26
CA ALA A 285 39.41 36.28 -29.58
C ALA A 285 40.65 36.55 -30.42
N ASN A 286 40.59 36.16 -31.68
CA ASN A 286 41.54 36.59 -32.68
C ASN A 286 40.89 37.60 -33.62
N GLU A 287 41.32 38.81 -33.57
CA GLU A 287 40.80 39.93 -34.34
C GLU A 287 41.90 40.60 -35.12
N GLU A 288 41.79 40.64 -36.43
CA GLU A 288 42.77 41.21 -37.34
C GLU A 288 44.22 40.65 -37.18
N GLY A 289 44.32 39.35 -36.80
CA GLY A 289 45.62 38.69 -36.58
C GLY A 289 46.21 38.93 -35.18
N LEU A 290 45.55 39.65 -34.31
CA LEU A 290 45.96 39.88 -32.93
C LEU A 290 45.16 38.95 -31.95
N ASP A 291 45.96 38.25 -31.15
CA ASP A 291 45.35 37.39 -30.08
C ASP A 291 44.97 38.23 -28.86
N ARG A 292 43.72 38.12 -28.42
CA ARG A 292 43.19 38.82 -27.27
C ARG A 292 42.70 37.81 -26.22
N PHE A 293 43.12 37.99 -24.99
CA PHE A 293 42.62 37.26 -23.85
C PHE A 293 41.88 38.20 -22.91
N GLY A 294 40.71 37.78 -22.45
CA GLY A 294 39.87 38.60 -21.59
C GLY A 294 39.02 37.78 -20.65
N LEU A 295 38.17 38.46 -19.90
CA LEU A 295 37.12 37.88 -19.06
C LEU A 295 35.76 38.34 -19.57
N VAL A 296 34.84 37.41 -19.72
CA VAL A 296 33.41 37.70 -19.90
C VAL A 296 32.76 37.70 -18.54
N ALA A 297 32.07 38.79 -18.22
CA ALA A 297 31.22 38.90 -17.03
C ALA A 297 29.83 39.38 -17.47
N GLY A 298 28.79 38.65 -17.08
CA GLY A 298 27.40 38.98 -17.39
C GLY A 298 26.51 38.76 -16.15
N ILE A 299 25.53 39.60 -16.01
CA ILE A 299 24.50 39.46 -14.94
C ILE A 299 23.13 39.58 -15.58
N SER A 300 22.23 38.62 -15.31
CA SER A 300 20.85 38.69 -15.76
C SER A 300 20.03 39.56 -14.82
N ILE A 301 19.57 40.74 -15.29
CA ILE A 301 18.76 41.63 -14.44
C ILE A 301 17.29 41.31 -14.63
N PRO A 302 16.59 40.77 -13.62
CA PRO A 302 15.19 40.36 -13.71
C PRO A 302 14.23 41.57 -13.60
N LEU A 303 14.12 42.39 -14.64
CA LEU A 303 13.32 43.61 -14.64
C LEU A 303 11.80 43.34 -14.69
N TRP A 304 11.37 42.34 -15.47
CA TRP A 304 9.96 42.09 -15.75
C TRP A 304 9.40 40.84 -15.12
N ASN A 305 10.05 39.71 -15.26
CA ASN A 305 9.51 38.40 -14.86
C ASN A 305 9.59 38.18 -13.34
N ARG A 306 10.74 38.45 -12.70
CA ARG A 306 10.99 38.22 -11.26
C ARG A 306 10.45 36.87 -10.76
N ASN A 307 10.49 35.86 -11.61
CA ASN A 307 10.00 34.51 -11.34
C ASN A 307 8.55 34.44 -10.77
N ARG A 308 7.67 35.41 -11.12
CA ARG A 308 6.31 35.52 -10.56
C ARG A 308 5.49 34.25 -10.81
N LYS A 309 5.65 33.63 -11.99
CA LYS A 309 4.93 32.39 -12.33
C LYS A 309 5.38 31.24 -11.46
N GLY A 310 6.70 30.99 -11.35
CA GLY A 310 7.23 29.91 -10.52
C GLY A 310 6.85 30.05 -9.04
N ILE A 311 6.86 31.28 -8.53
CA ILE A 311 6.42 31.56 -7.15
C ILE A 311 4.95 31.23 -6.95
N ALA A 312 4.07 31.70 -7.86
CA ALA A 312 2.62 31.43 -7.75
C ALA A 312 2.30 29.92 -7.84
N GLU A 313 2.98 29.18 -8.71
CA GLU A 313 2.84 27.74 -8.82
C GLU A 313 3.32 27.03 -7.54
N ALA A 314 4.45 27.45 -6.98
CA ALA A 314 4.99 26.88 -5.75
C ALA A 314 4.11 27.22 -4.51
N GLU A 315 3.53 28.43 -4.46
CA GLU A 315 2.55 28.79 -3.41
C GLU A 315 1.32 27.89 -3.48
N GLY A 316 0.75 27.67 -4.68
CA GLY A 316 -0.35 26.74 -4.89
C GLY A 316 -0.01 25.32 -4.42
N THR A 317 1.15 24.80 -4.82
CA THR A 317 1.61 23.45 -4.43
C THR A 317 1.79 23.32 -2.91
N ARG A 318 2.32 24.37 -2.24
CA ARG A 318 2.43 24.41 -0.78
C ARG A 318 1.06 24.37 -0.11
N ASP A 319 0.11 25.17 -0.59
CA ASP A 319 -1.24 25.24 -0.01
C ASP A 319 -1.99 23.92 -0.21
N GLU A 320 -1.84 23.26 -1.36
CA GLU A 320 -2.35 21.91 -1.62
C GLU A 320 -1.74 20.88 -0.65
N ALA A 321 -0.42 20.90 -0.48
CA ALA A 321 0.27 20.00 0.45
C ALA A 321 -0.16 20.22 1.90
N ARG A 322 -0.42 21.47 2.31
CA ARG A 322 -0.95 21.80 3.63
C ARG A 322 -2.34 21.22 3.84
N LEU A 323 -3.23 21.39 2.87
CA LEU A 323 -4.57 20.82 2.93
C LEU A 323 -4.51 19.28 2.97
N ALA A 324 -3.64 18.65 2.16
CA ALA A 324 -3.44 17.21 2.15
C ALA A 324 -2.94 16.68 3.51
N ALA A 325 -2.06 17.41 4.20
CA ALA A 325 -1.61 17.02 5.54
C ALA A 325 -2.73 17.09 6.58
N ILE A 326 -3.58 18.15 6.53
CA ILE A 326 -4.74 18.28 7.39
C ILE A 326 -5.76 17.17 7.10
N ASP A 327 -6.01 16.88 5.83
CA ASP A 327 -6.95 15.84 5.40
C ASP A 327 -6.49 14.44 5.83
N ALA A 328 -5.20 14.15 5.65
CA ALA A 328 -4.61 12.89 6.12
C ALA A 328 -4.81 12.66 7.62
N TRP A 329 -4.65 13.71 8.43
CA TRP A 329 -4.90 13.62 9.87
C TRP A 329 -6.39 13.46 10.18
N ARG A 330 -7.27 14.29 9.57
CA ARG A 330 -8.73 14.22 9.81
C ARG A 330 -9.33 12.89 9.40
N SER A 331 -8.97 12.39 8.23
CA SER A 331 -9.39 11.07 7.75
C SER A 331 -8.99 9.99 8.75
N LEU A 332 -7.72 10.01 9.20
CA LEU A 332 -7.21 9.03 10.16
C LEU A 332 -7.95 9.07 11.50
N VAL A 333 -8.29 10.28 12.00
CA VAL A 333 -9.10 10.45 13.24
C VAL A 333 -10.49 9.86 13.06
N CYS A 334 -11.16 10.14 11.94
CA CYS A 334 -12.49 9.61 11.66
C CYS A 334 -12.47 8.09 11.51
N ASP A 335 -11.50 7.56 10.76
CA ASP A 335 -11.36 6.12 10.52
C ASP A 335 -11.08 5.36 11.83
N ALA A 336 -10.19 5.91 12.69
CA ALA A 336 -9.90 5.34 14.00
C ALA A 336 -11.14 5.34 14.92
N ALA A 337 -11.90 6.43 14.94
CA ALA A 337 -13.14 6.52 15.71
C ALA A 337 -14.19 5.51 15.22
N THR A 338 -14.36 5.39 13.90
CA THR A 338 -15.29 4.44 13.28
C THR A 338 -14.91 2.99 13.59
N ALA A 339 -13.62 2.63 13.46
CA ALA A 339 -13.13 1.29 13.75
C ALA A 339 -13.33 0.93 15.24
N ARG A 340 -13.11 1.89 16.14
CA ARG A 340 -13.30 1.71 17.58
C ARG A 340 -14.78 1.51 17.93
N GLU A 341 -15.65 2.35 17.38
CA GLU A 341 -17.08 2.25 17.60
C GLU A 341 -17.63 0.91 17.08
N HIS A 342 -17.16 0.47 15.91
CA HIS A 342 -17.52 -0.82 15.34
C HIS A 342 -17.13 -1.97 16.27
N LEU A 343 -15.90 -2.03 16.77
CA LEU A 343 -15.49 -3.06 17.73
C LEU A 343 -16.28 -3.00 19.04
N SER A 344 -16.51 -1.78 19.57
CA SER A 344 -17.31 -1.58 20.79
C SER A 344 -18.73 -2.14 20.64
N ASN A 345 -19.39 -1.84 19.52
CA ASN A 345 -20.72 -2.33 19.22
C ASN A 345 -20.78 -3.87 19.11
N LEU A 346 -19.79 -4.49 18.47
CA LEU A 346 -19.69 -5.94 18.39
C LEU A 346 -19.51 -6.58 19.77
N LEU A 347 -18.70 -5.99 20.64
CA LEU A 347 -18.48 -6.51 22.00
C LEU A 347 -19.68 -6.32 22.94
N MET A 348 -20.51 -5.29 22.71
CA MET A 348 -21.74 -5.05 23.48
C MET A 348 -22.86 -6.02 23.12
N HIS A 349 -22.84 -6.62 21.94
CA HIS A 349 -23.92 -7.47 21.43
C HIS A 349 -23.39 -8.87 21.03
N PRO A 350 -22.91 -9.68 22.00
CA PRO A 350 -22.50 -11.05 21.70
C PRO A 350 -23.72 -11.92 21.33
N PRO A 351 -23.57 -12.91 20.47
CA PRO A 351 -24.64 -13.85 20.14
C PRO A 351 -25.00 -14.73 21.32
N VAL A 352 -26.18 -15.34 21.25
CA VAL A 352 -26.64 -16.32 22.25
C VAL A 352 -25.76 -17.58 22.15
N PRO A 353 -25.23 -18.10 23.27
CA PRO A 353 -24.40 -19.31 23.25
C PRO A 353 -25.19 -20.54 22.80
N ALA A 354 -24.64 -21.37 21.94
CA ALA A 354 -25.25 -22.60 21.44
C ALA A 354 -24.98 -23.80 22.38
N ASN A 355 -25.42 -23.74 23.62
CA ASN A 355 -25.11 -24.76 24.65
C ASN A 355 -26.11 -25.96 24.71
N GLU A 356 -27.09 -26.00 23.82
CA GLU A 356 -28.22 -26.91 23.93
C GLU A 356 -28.11 -28.22 23.12
N ARG A 357 -26.99 -28.41 22.39
CA ARG A 357 -26.79 -29.57 21.52
C ARG A 357 -26.93 -30.90 22.28
N GLU A 358 -26.23 -31.03 23.40
CA GLU A 358 -26.25 -32.28 24.22
C GLU A 358 -27.61 -32.54 24.83
N GLN A 359 -28.39 -31.50 25.12
CA GLN A 359 -29.76 -31.66 25.63
C GLN A 359 -30.71 -32.16 24.53
N ALA A 360 -30.62 -31.58 23.33
CA ALA A 360 -31.39 -32.03 22.17
C ALA A 360 -31.07 -33.49 21.81
N ASP A 361 -29.78 -33.87 21.83
CA ASP A 361 -29.37 -35.25 21.58
C ASP A 361 -29.88 -36.22 22.64
N ARG A 362 -29.87 -35.84 23.92
CA ARG A 362 -30.45 -36.67 25.02
C ARG A 362 -31.94 -36.85 24.90
N LEU A 363 -32.72 -35.81 24.60
CA LEU A 363 -34.14 -35.86 24.40
C LEU A 363 -34.56 -36.73 23.20
N ALA A 364 -33.76 -36.65 22.11
CA ALA A 364 -33.98 -37.52 20.96
C ALA A 364 -33.68 -38.99 21.26
N ASP A 365 -32.63 -39.30 22.03
CA ASP A 365 -32.29 -40.65 22.47
C ASP A 365 -33.33 -41.23 23.40
N ALA A 366 -33.98 -40.39 24.25
CA ALA A 366 -35.07 -40.77 25.09
C ALA A 366 -36.40 -40.99 24.33
N GLY A 367 -36.48 -40.67 23.04
CA GLY A 367 -37.69 -40.74 22.23
C GLY A 367 -38.73 -39.65 22.55
N GLU A 368 -38.31 -38.57 23.22
CA GLU A 368 -39.17 -37.44 23.58
C GLU A 368 -39.31 -36.41 22.43
N LEU A 369 -38.47 -36.51 21.39
CA LEU A 369 -38.55 -35.69 20.19
C LEU A 369 -38.90 -36.51 18.95
N THR A 370 -39.83 -36.03 18.15
CA THR A 370 -40.05 -36.59 16.82
C THR A 370 -38.85 -36.33 15.92
N PRO A 371 -38.60 -37.10 14.84
CA PRO A 371 -37.52 -36.84 13.89
C PRO A 371 -37.57 -35.43 13.31
N LEU A 372 -38.77 -34.87 13.10
CA LEU A 372 -38.91 -33.50 12.57
C LEU A 372 -38.58 -32.45 13.63
N ASP A 373 -39.03 -32.62 14.88
CA ASP A 373 -38.68 -31.70 15.97
C ASP A 373 -37.20 -31.70 16.26
N TYR A 374 -36.59 -32.90 16.25
CA TYR A 374 -35.14 -33.03 16.40
C TYR A 374 -34.39 -32.26 15.29
N LEU A 375 -34.80 -32.43 14.03
CA LEU A 375 -34.17 -31.68 12.90
C LEU A 375 -34.36 -30.18 13.07
N ALA A 376 -35.53 -29.70 13.50
CA ALA A 376 -35.80 -28.29 13.74
C ALA A 376 -34.89 -27.70 14.84
N VAL A 377 -34.75 -28.41 15.97
CA VAL A 377 -33.88 -28.00 17.08
C VAL A 377 -32.41 -27.99 16.64
N ARG A 378 -31.98 -29.02 15.92
CA ARG A 378 -30.60 -29.10 15.41
C ARG A 378 -30.29 -28.00 14.41
N GLU A 379 -31.24 -27.58 13.60
CA GLU A 379 -31.14 -26.45 12.69
C GLU A 379 -30.91 -25.12 13.45
N GLN A 380 -31.72 -24.87 14.49
CA GLN A 380 -31.56 -23.69 15.35
C GLN A 380 -30.19 -23.65 16.05
N ILE A 381 -29.74 -24.78 16.60
CA ILE A 381 -28.42 -24.89 17.24
C ILE A 381 -27.30 -24.63 16.22
N PHE A 382 -27.44 -25.14 14.99
CA PHE A 382 -26.49 -24.89 13.92
C PHE A 382 -26.42 -23.41 13.55
N ASP A 383 -27.57 -22.75 13.41
CA ASP A 383 -27.62 -21.30 13.10
C ASP A 383 -26.98 -20.48 14.22
N LEU A 384 -27.25 -20.79 15.51
CA LEU A 384 -26.56 -20.11 16.61
C LEU A 384 -25.03 -20.30 16.59
N ARG A 385 -24.56 -21.50 16.21
CA ARG A 385 -23.11 -21.74 16.04
C ARG A 385 -22.51 -20.96 14.88
N LEU A 386 -23.26 -20.82 13.80
CA LEU A 386 -22.86 -20.05 12.66
C LEU A 386 -22.78 -18.54 13.01
N ASP A 387 -23.77 -18.05 13.76
CA ASP A 387 -23.80 -16.68 14.25
C ASP A 387 -22.64 -16.40 15.21
N GLU A 388 -22.35 -17.34 16.11
CA GLU A 388 -21.17 -17.23 16.99
C GLU A 388 -19.86 -17.19 16.20
N LEU A 389 -19.70 -18.02 15.17
CA LEU A 389 -18.53 -18.02 14.32
C LEU A 389 -18.38 -16.69 13.54
N ASN A 390 -19.49 -16.18 13.00
CA ASN A 390 -19.53 -14.90 12.30
C ASN A 390 -19.16 -13.76 13.25
N TRP A 391 -19.74 -13.72 14.44
CA TRP A 391 -19.41 -12.72 15.45
C TRP A 391 -17.94 -12.77 15.85
N ARG A 392 -17.36 -13.94 16.10
CA ARG A 392 -15.94 -14.12 16.42
C ARG A 392 -15.04 -13.62 15.28
N ARG A 393 -15.42 -13.89 14.02
CA ARG A 393 -14.74 -13.37 12.85
C ARG A 393 -14.78 -11.84 12.82
N ASP A 394 -15.96 -11.24 12.99
CA ASP A 394 -16.16 -9.81 12.88
C ASP A 394 -15.44 -9.05 13.99
N VAL A 395 -15.46 -9.58 15.22
CA VAL A 395 -14.65 -9.06 16.33
C VAL A 395 -13.14 -9.16 16.05
N ALA A 396 -12.68 -10.28 15.51
CA ALA A 396 -11.27 -10.46 15.17
C ALA A 396 -10.82 -9.51 14.04
N LEU A 397 -11.67 -9.31 13.03
CA LEU A 397 -11.44 -8.36 11.94
C LEU A 397 -11.40 -6.91 12.45
N ALA A 398 -12.38 -6.51 13.26
CA ALA A 398 -12.43 -5.17 13.83
C ALA A 398 -11.23 -4.88 14.76
N ALA A 399 -10.81 -5.86 15.55
CA ALA A 399 -9.62 -5.74 16.38
C ALA A 399 -8.32 -5.64 15.56
N ALA A 400 -8.21 -6.40 14.46
CA ALA A 400 -7.08 -6.32 13.55
C ALA A 400 -7.03 -4.98 12.80
N GLU A 401 -8.18 -4.42 12.43
CA GLU A 401 -8.29 -3.11 11.79
C GLU A 401 -7.76 -1.99 12.70
N LEU A 402 -8.01 -2.07 14.01
CA LEU A 402 -7.50 -1.09 14.98
C LEU A 402 -5.96 -1.06 15.07
N GLU A 403 -5.26 -2.13 14.68
CA GLU A 403 -3.80 -2.14 14.61
C GLU A 403 -3.25 -1.11 13.59
N ARG A 404 -4.07 -0.72 12.61
CA ARG A 404 -3.74 0.34 11.64
C ARG A 404 -3.45 1.68 12.31
N PHE A 405 -4.13 1.97 13.42
CA PHE A 405 -4.07 3.26 14.12
C PHE A 405 -3.13 3.26 15.33
N LYS A 406 -2.45 2.15 15.62
CA LYS A 406 -1.46 2.09 16.70
C LYS A 406 -0.28 3.00 16.40
N ILE A 407 0.20 3.67 17.43
CA ILE A 407 1.42 4.48 17.37
C ILE A 407 2.52 3.69 18.07
N ASP A 408 3.62 3.49 17.36
CA ASP A 408 4.82 2.87 17.96
C ASP A 408 5.37 3.87 19.00
N ARG A 409 5.44 3.43 20.25
CA ARG A 409 5.97 4.24 21.38
C ARG A 409 7.47 4.27 21.39
#